data_ca2d31fd3d744d8085ae9c02a39a963b
#
_entry.id   ca2d31fd3d744d8085ae9c02a39a963b
#
_cell.length_a   1.000
_cell.length_b   1.000
_cell.length_c   1.000
_cell.angle_alpha   90.00
_cell.angle_beta   90.00
_cell.angle_gamma   90.00
#
_symmetry.space_group_name_H-M   'P 1'
#
loop_
_entity.id
_entity.type
_entity.pdbx_description
1 polymer ?
#
loop_
_entity_poly.entity_id
_entity_poly.type
_entity_poly.pdbx_seq_one_letter_code
_entity_poly.pdbx_strand_id
1 'polypeptide(L)'
;MKRCLLYILCCFGVVQLSAQPADNIRNSFVKAETFYKSGDIDEACRILEENLSSFQGTMHTEACRLAALCCLALDRFPEAEKYVSLLLKDEPYYYISLQDPERFADMVRKHRETKVTLVTASQQVETPEEAPVPVTLITEEMIRAIHARCLRDVLIAYVPGISGLSSNEEMNLAMRGVYSPEQENILIMQDGQRLNSYITNAVSPDYGISLAKVKQIEVLRGPASSLYGSVALTAVINIVTKDGVDVRNGSISVSAGNRGQLAADLLLGKHDMNMDFMAWFSLYRATGESVFVPAEKQYALYPRDGFIRLDNYSGFPAMDGGIKLQRGNLLFSFSMNYAKKGNLIACGSFFSIFL
;
A
#
# COMPACT_ATOMS: atom_id res chain seq x y z
N MET A 1 22.32 17.37 55.29
CA MET A 1 22.89 16.91 54.01
C MET A 1 23.63 15.57 54.05
N LYS A 2 23.50 14.73 55.08
CA LYS A 2 24.16 13.40 55.19
C LYS A 2 23.20 12.20 55.14
N ARG A 3 21.91 12.40 54.98
CA ARG A 3 20.89 11.32 54.91
C ARG A 3 20.33 11.02 53.49
N CYS A 4 20.62 11.83 52.50
CA CYS A 4 20.21 11.55 51.09
C CYS A 4 21.24 10.73 50.29
N LEU A 5 22.47 10.57 50.77
CA LEU A 5 23.52 9.81 50.06
C LEU A 5 23.41 8.29 50.28
N LEU A 6 22.64 7.86 51.29
CA LEU A 6 22.54 6.41 51.62
C LEU A 6 21.45 5.70 50.82
N TYR A 7 20.48 6.43 50.24
CA TYR A 7 19.41 5.86 49.42
C TYR A 7 19.81 5.64 47.96
N ILE A 8 20.84 6.33 47.46
CA ILE A 8 21.34 6.15 46.10
C ILE A 8 22.24 4.93 45.96
N LEU A 9 22.86 4.48 47.06
CA LEU A 9 23.73 3.29 47.03
C LEU A 9 22.99 1.96 47.16
N CYS A 10 21.74 1.94 47.62
CA CYS A 10 20.92 0.72 47.71
C CYS A 10 20.19 0.34 46.42
N CYS A 11 20.14 1.22 45.42
CA CYS A 11 19.50 0.91 44.11
C CYS A 11 20.46 0.33 43.07
N PHE A 12 21.77 0.17 43.40
CA PHE A 12 22.77 -0.44 42.50
C PHE A 12 23.15 -1.89 42.90
N GLY A 13 22.36 -2.50 43.77
CA GLY A 13 22.56 -3.89 44.17
C GLY A 13 21.65 -4.83 43.39
N VAL A 14 22.25 -5.65 42.57
CA VAL A 14 21.72 -6.92 42.00
C VAL A 14 20.75 -6.80 40.85
N VAL A 15 21.25 -6.44 39.69
CA VAL A 15 20.86 -7.12 38.45
C VAL A 15 22.03 -8.01 38.03
N GLN A 16 22.18 -9.13 38.69
CA GLN A 16 22.85 -10.28 38.08
C GLN A 16 21.88 -10.84 37.06
N LEU A 17 21.91 -10.29 35.82
CA LEU A 17 21.32 -10.95 34.67
C LEU A 17 22.10 -12.27 34.51
N SER A 18 21.39 -13.37 34.68
CA SER A 18 21.85 -14.70 34.29
C SER A 18 21.96 -14.73 32.75
N ALA A 19 23.16 -14.43 32.24
CA ALA A 19 23.49 -14.43 30.83
C ALA A 19 23.67 -15.85 30.25
N GLN A 20 23.42 -16.89 31.01
CA GLN A 20 23.65 -18.28 30.59
C GLN A 20 22.66 -18.91 29.61
N PRO A 21 21.35 -18.56 29.55
CA PRO A 21 20.48 -19.16 28.53
C PRO A 21 20.66 -18.59 27.12
N ALA A 22 21.01 -17.32 26.97
CA ALA A 22 21.10 -16.67 25.65
C ALA A 22 22.28 -17.18 24.80
N ASP A 23 23.42 -17.51 25.42
CA ASP A 23 24.57 -18.01 24.71
C ASP A 23 24.36 -19.45 24.20
N ASN A 24 23.65 -20.29 24.95
CA ASN A 24 23.33 -21.64 24.52
C ASN A 24 22.38 -21.67 23.34
N ILE A 25 21.37 -20.79 23.32
CA ILE A 25 20.41 -20.69 22.24
C ILE A 25 21.08 -20.20 20.94
N ARG A 26 21.92 -19.18 21.04
CA ARG A 26 22.72 -18.67 19.92
C ARG A 26 23.67 -19.74 19.38
N ASN A 27 24.32 -20.49 20.25
CA ASN A 27 25.22 -21.60 19.86
C ASN A 27 24.47 -22.71 19.14
N SER A 28 23.23 -23.02 19.54
CA SER A 28 22.39 -24.01 18.84
C SER A 28 22.03 -23.56 17.41
N PHE A 29 21.72 -22.28 17.20
CA PHE A 29 21.48 -21.75 15.88
C PHE A 29 22.72 -21.78 14.98
N VAL A 30 23.88 -21.32 15.48
CA VAL A 30 25.16 -21.35 14.76
C VAL A 30 25.57 -22.79 14.40
N LYS A 31 25.29 -23.73 15.29
CA LYS A 31 25.55 -25.16 15.04
C LYS A 31 24.67 -25.70 13.92
N ALA A 32 23.38 -25.38 13.93
CA ALA A 32 22.45 -25.76 12.84
C ALA A 32 22.87 -25.16 11.50
N GLU A 33 23.27 -23.88 11.49
CA GLU A 33 23.78 -23.22 10.28
C GLU A 33 25.05 -23.89 9.74
N THR A 34 25.92 -24.34 10.63
CA THR A 34 27.14 -25.04 10.26
C THR A 34 26.85 -26.40 9.64
N PHE A 35 25.93 -27.18 10.20
CA PHE A 35 25.47 -28.45 9.63
C PHE A 35 24.80 -28.25 8.27
N TYR A 36 23.96 -27.22 8.13
CA TYR A 36 23.37 -26.89 6.83
C TYR A 36 24.43 -26.59 5.76
N LYS A 37 25.44 -25.78 6.10
CA LYS A 37 26.56 -25.45 5.18
C LYS A 37 27.44 -26.65 4.86
N SER A 38 27.56 -27.62 5.75
CA SER A 38 28.34 -28.86 5.54
C SER A 38 27.57 -29.93 4.77
N GLY A 39 26.23 -29.71 4.51
CA GLY A 39 25.38 -30.63 3.80
C GLY A 39 24.71 -31.70 4.67
N ASP A 40 24.88 -31.64 6.00
CA ASP A 40 24.18 -32.50 6.96
C ASP A 40 22.83 -31.87 7.32
N ILE A 41 21.93 -31.95 6.35
CA ILE A 41 20.63 -31.25 6.40
C ILE A 41 19.71 -31.85 7.46
N ASP A 42 19.73 -33.17 7.66
CA ASP A 42 18.89 -33.87 8.65
C ASP A 42 19.22 -33.40 10.08
N GLU A 43 20.53 -33.32 10.41
CA GLU A 43 20.95 -32.85 11.73
C GLU A 43 20.68 -31.35 11.96
N ALA A 44 20.85 -30.54 10.91
CA ALA A 44 20.48 -29.12 10.95
C ALA A 44 18.99 -28.95 11.25
N CYS A 45 18.12 -29.70 10.54
CA CYS A 45 16.68 -29.67 10.72
C CYS A 45 16.28 -30.08 12.14
N ARG A 46 16.84 -31.17 12.65
CA ARG A 46 16.58 -31.67 14.01
C ARG A 46 16.92 -30.65 15.09
N ILE A 47 18.10 -30.02 15.01
CA ILE A 47 18.51 -28.99 15.96
C ILE A 47 17.57 -27.79 15.96
N LEU A 48 17.11 -27.37 14.76
CA LEU A 48 16.18 -26.26 14.64
C LEU A 48 14.81 -26.60 15.21
N GLU A 49 14.27 -27.80 14.92
CA GLU A 49 12.98 -28.27 15.45
C GLU A 49 12.96 -28.36 16.97
N GLU A 50 14.01 -28.91 17.57
CA GLU A 50 14.14 -29.03 19.02
C GLU A 50 14.22 -27.69 19.76
N ASN A 51 14.80 -26.66 19.12
CA ASN A 51 15.06 -25.38 19.76
C ASN A 51 14.17 -24.23 19.24
N LEU A 52 13.25 -24.49 18.29
CA LEU A 52 12.50 -23.43 17.62
C LEU A 52 11.72 -22.54 18.61
N SER A 53 11.09 -23.14 19.62
CA SER A 53 10.32 -22.42 20.64
C SER A 53 11.17 -21.55 21.57
N SER A 54 12.48 -21.80 21.60
CA SER A 54 13.43 -21.06 22.44
C SER A 54 13.99 -19.81 21.73
N PHE A 55 13.92 -19.76 20.39
CA PHE A 55 14.35 -18.61 19.63
C PHE A 55 13.32 -17.47 19.75
N GLN A 56 13.78 -16.24 19.80
CA GLN A 56 12.92 -15.04 19.92
C GLN A 56 13.35 -13.94 18.95
N GLY A 57 12.40 -13.13 18.52
CA GLY A 57 12.65 -11.99 17.65
C GLY A 57 13.29 -12.42 16.32
N THR A 58 14.30 -11.69 15.89
CA THR A 58 15.01 -11.93 14.62
C THR A 58 15.66 -13.31 14.51
N MET A 59 16.06 -13.88 15.64
CA MET A 59 16.64 -15.23 15.64
C MET A 59 15.58 -16.30 15.37
N HIS A 60 14.33 -16.09 15.79
CA HIS A 60 13.21 -16.97 15.45
C HIS A 60 12.90 -16.91 13.96
N THR A 61 12.88 -15.72 13.37
CA THR A 61 12.68 -15.51 11.93
C THR A 61 13.76 -16.23 11.10
N GLU A 62 15.04 -16.06 11.47
CA GLU A 62 16.14 -16.73 10.77
C GLU A 62 16.12 -18.25 10.98
N ALA A 63 15.73 -18.72 12.17
CA ALA A 63 15.56 -20.15 12.43
C ALA A 63 14.43 -20.75 11.60
N CYS A 64 13.28 -20.07 11.47
CA CYS A 64 12.19 -20.50 10.60
C CYS A 64 12.62 -20.53 9.13
N ARG A 65 13.38 -19.51 8.68
CA ARG A 65 13.96 -19.51 7.33
C ARG A 65 14.84 -20.71 7.08
N LEU A 66 15.82 -20.95 7.97
CA LEU A 66 16.77 -22.05 7.83
C LEU A 66 16.04 -23.41 7.90
N ALA A 67 15.06 -23.57 8.79
CA ALA A 67 14.24 -24.78 8.88
C ALA A 67 13.44 -25.04 7.59
N ALA A 68 12.86 -23.99 7.00
CA ALA A 68 12.18 -24.11 5.71
C ALA A 68 13.13 -24.56 4.60
N LEU A 69 14.34 -23.99 4.55
CA LEU A 69 15.37 -24.39 3.60
C LEU A 69 15.83 -25.84 3.79
N CYS A 70 16.00 -26.29 5.04
CA CYS A 70 16.31 -27.71 5.35
C CYS A 70 15.17 -28.62 4.85
N CYS A 71 13.93 -28.30 5.16
CA CYS A 71 12.77 -29.09 4.74
C CYS A 71 12.64 -29.15 3.19
N LEU A 72 12.92 -28.04 2.49
CA LEU A 72 12.92 -28.03 1.02
C LEU A 72 14.06 -28.86 0.43
N ALA A 73 15.23 -28.90 1.06
CA ALA A 73 16.34 -29.74 0.64
C ALA A 73 16.06 -31.25 0.85
N LEU A 74 15.20 -31.56 1.82
CA LEU A 74 14.73 -32.92 2.12
C LEU A 74 13.42 -33.29 1.39
N ASP A 75 12.93 -32.45 0.47
CA ASP A 75 11.64 -32.57 -0.23
C ASP A 75 10.42 -32.71 0.72
N ARG A 76 10.50 -32.18 1.95
CA ARG A 76 9.44 -32.14 2.95
C ARG A 76 8.60 -30.87 2.78
N PHE A 77 7.82 -30.79 1.71
CA PHE A 77 7.07 -29.57 1.35
C PHE A 77 6.05 -29.12 2.41
N PRO A 78 5.24 -30.01 3.05
CA PRO A 78 4.26 -29.57 4.05
C PRO A 78 4.91 -28.90 5.27
N GLU A 79 6.05 -29.43 5.74
CA GLU A 79 6.81 -28.87 6.85
C GLU A 79 7.44 -27.54 6.45
N ALA A 80 7.98 -27.45 5.23
CA ALA A 80 8.52 -26.20 4.71
C ALA A 80 7.46 -25.09 4.66
N GLU A 81 6.23 -25.40 4.19
CA GLU A 81 5.10 -24.48 4.20
C GLU A 81 4.74 -23.99 5.63
N LYS A 82 4.78 -24.89 6.61
CA LYS A 82 4.57 -24.55 8.02
C LYS A 82 5.61 -23.53 8.51
N TYR A 83 6.91 -23.73 8.22
CA TYR A 83 7.96 -22.79 8.64
C TYR A 83 7.90 -21.47 7.90
N VAL A 84 7.56 -21.47 6.62
CA VAL A 84 7.29 -20.23 5.85
C VAL A 84 6.10 -19.49 6.44
N SER A 85 5.03 -20.18 6.86
CA SER A 85 3.90 -19.55 7.53
C SER A 85 4.27 -18.91 8.87
N LEU A 86 5.12 -19.55 9.68
CA LEU A 86 5.64 -18.99 10.93
C LEU A 86 6.54 -17.78 10.67
N LEU A 87 7.44 -17.88 9.70
CA LEU A 87 8.30 -16.79 9.26
C LEU A 87 7.48 -15.57 8.86
N LEU A 88 6.46 -15.74 8.02
CA LEU A 88 5.59 -14.65 7.55
C LEU A 88 4.60 -14.16 8.62
N LYS A 89 4.41 -14.90 9.71
CA LYS A 89 3.67 -14.43 10.88
C LYS A 89 4.50 -13.42 11.69
N ASP A 90 5.79 -13.70 11.86
CA ASP A 90 6.71 -12.83 12.60
C ASP A 90 7.18 -11.64 11.74
N GLU A 91 7.41 -11.89 10.46
CA GLU A 91 7.85 -10.89 9.49
C GLU A 91 7.00 -10.97 8.22
N PRO A 92 5.82 -10.37 8.19
CA PRO A 92 4.89 -10.42 7.05
C PRO A 92 5.51 -9.96 5.73
N TYR A 93 6.52 -9.11 5.80
CA TYR A 93 7.23 -8.52 4.66
C TYR A 93 8.64 -9.06 4.46
N TYR A 94 8.88 -10.30 4.92
CA TYR A 94 10.20 -10.94 4.80
C TYR A 94 10.83 -10.72 3.42
N TYR A 95 12.07 -10.23 3.39
CA TYR A 95 12.79 -9.96 2.16
C TYR A 95 13.43 -11.25 1.62
N ILE A 96 13.02 -11.66 0.41
CA ILE A 96 13.64 -12.78 -0.30
C ILE A 96 15.01 -12.33 -0.81
N SER A 97 16.07 -12.94 -0.30
CA SER A 97 17.45 -12.67 -0.73
C SER A 97 17.72 -13.25 -2.11
N LEU A 98 18.63 -12.63 -2.87
CA LEU A 98 19.12 -13.19 -4.13
C LEU A 98 19.86 -14.54 -3.95
N GLN A 99 20.24 -14.87 -2.70
CA GLN A 99 20.88 -16.13 -2.34
C GLN A 99 19.88 -17.22 -1.96
N ASP A 100 18.61 -16.88 -1.82
CA ASP A 100 17.57 -17.87 -1.49
C ASP A 100 17.25 -18.71 -2.72
N PRO A 101 17.09 -20.03 -2.55
CA PRO A 101 16.66 -20.91 -3.62
C PRO A 101 15.32 -20.50 -4.21
N GLU A 102 15.15 -20.61 -5.53
CA GLU A 102 13.88 -20.20 -6.20
C GLU A 102 12.66 -20.92 -5.62
N ARG A 103 12.78 -22.21 -5.25
CA ARG A 103 11.69 -22.98 -4.60
C ARG A 103 11.23 -22.34 -3.29
N PHE A 104 12.15 -21.81 -2.50
CA PHE A 104 11.81 -21.10 -1.27
C PHE A 104 11.16 -19.74 -1.57
N ALA A 105 11.72 -19.02 -2.54
CA ALA A 105 11.17 -17.75 -2.98
C ALA A 105 9.73 -17.90 -3.50
N ASP A 106 9.45 -18.92 -4.31
CA ASP A 106 8.10 -19.21 -4.81
C ASP A 106 7.13 -19.58 -3.69
N MET A 107 7.58 -20.36 -2.70
CA MET A 107 6.76 -20.73 -1.54
C MET A 107 6.41 -19.49 -0.70
N VAL A 108 7.36 -18.58 -0.48
CA VAL A 108 7.12 -17.31 0.22
C VAL A 108 6.16 -16.42 -0.58
N ARG A 109 6.34 -16.31 -1.90
CA ARG A 109 5.44 -15.54 -2.78
C ARG A 109 4.02 -16.12 -2.72
N LYS A 110 3.88 -17.43 -2.92
CA LYS A 110 2.59 -18.13 -2.86
C LYS A 110 1.86 -17.93 -1.53
N HIS A 111 2.58 -18.03 -0.41
CA HIS A 111 1.99 -17.78 0.92
C HIS A 111 1.60 -16.33 1.14
N ARG A 112 2.29 -15.37 0.54
CA ARG A 112 1.88 -13.96 0.54
C ARG A 112 0.65 -13.73 -0.30
N GLU A 113 0.59 -14.31 -1.50
CA GLU A 113 -0.56 -14.22 -2.39
C GLU A 113 -1.82 -14.84 -1.77
N THR A 114 -1.67 -15.95 -1.04
CA THR A 114 -2.77 -16.59 -0.30
C THR A 114 -3.21 -15.79 0.92
N LYS A 115 -2.35 -14.95 1.50
CA LYS A 115 -2.66 -14.02 2.60
C LYS A 115 -2.89 -12.59 2.12
N VAL A 116 -3.55 -12.41 1.00
CA VAL A 116 -4.07 -11.10 0.66
C VAL A 116 -5.16 -10.73 1.67
N THR A 117 -4.82 -9.86 2.58
CA THR A 117 -5.70 -9.42 3.65
C THR A 117 -6.46 -8.19 3.24
N LEU A 118 -7.75 -8.17 3.51
CA LEU A 118 -8.64 -7.04 3.36
C LEU A 118 -8.86 -6.39 4.72
N VAL A 119 -8.85 -5.09 4.77
CA VAL A 119 -9.16 -4.32 5.98
C VAL A 119 -10.48 -3.57 5.82
N THR A 120 -10.90 -3.32 4.59
CA THR A 120 -12.03 -2.44 4.27
C THR A 120 -13.39 -3.05 4.62
N ALA A 121 -13.53 -4.39 4.60
CA ALA A 121 -14.85 -5.00 4.75
C ALA A 121 -15.42 -4.91 6.18
N SER A 122 -14.57 -5.10 7.20
CA SER A 122 -14.99 -5.16 8.61
C SER A 122 -14.13 -4.31 9.55
N GLN A 123 -13.16 -3.56 9.01
CA GLN A 123 -12.11 -2.88 9.77
C GLN A 123 -11.18 -3.85 10.53
N GLN A 124 -11.24 -5.12 10.17
CA GLN A 124 -10.35 -6.17 10.65
C GLN A 124 -9.63 -6.83 9.46
N VAL A 125 -8.52 -7.47 9.75
CA VAL A 125 -7.75 -8.17 8.73
C VAL A 125 -8.47 -9.48 8.41
N GLU A 126 -9.07 -9.58 7.23
CA GLU A 126 -9.83 -10.72 6.74
C GLU A 126 -9.32 -11.19 5.37
N THR A 127 -9.69 -12.39 4.97
CA THR A 127 -9.49 -12.86 3.59
C THR A 127 -10.67 -12.43 2.70
N PRO A 128 -10.51 -12.34 1.37
CA PRO A 128 -11.60 -12.00 0.46
C PRO A 128 -12.81 -12.94 0.57
N GLU A 129 -12.59 -14.20 0.93
CA GLU A 129 -13.63 -15.21 1.10
C GLU A 129 -14.43 -15.04 2.40
N GLU A 130 -13.81 -14.45 3.44
CA GLU A 130 -14.45 -14.24 4.75
C GLU A 130 -15.19 -12.90 4.83
N ALA A 131 -15.00 -12.02 3.84
CA ALA A 131 -15.61 -10.71 3.83
C ALA A 131 -17.15 -10.80 3.78
N PRO A 132 -17.89 -10.11 4.67
CA PRO A 132 -19.35 -10.18 4.75
C PRO A 132 -20.06 -9.54 3.56
N VAL A 133 -19.35 -8.85 2.71
CA VAL A 133 -19.84 -8.11 1.53
C VAL A 133 -18.92 -8.34 0.33
N PRO A 134 -19.45 -8.23 -0.90
CA PRO A 134 -18.63 -8.43 -2.09
C PRO A 134 -17.48 -7.42 -2.17
N VAL A 135 -16.26 -7.88 -2.09
CA VAL A 135 -15.05 -7.08 -2.25
C VAL A 135 -14.39 -7.40 -3.58
N THR A 136 -13.87 -6.39 -4.25
CA THR A 136 -12.98 -6.54 -5.40
C THR A 136 -11.60 -6.06 -4.96
N LEU A 137 -10.62 -6.95 -5.06
CA LEU A 137 -9.23 -6.62 -4.82
C LEU A 137 -8.49 -6.42 -6.14
N ILE A 138 -7.72 -5.36 -6.23
CA ILE A 138 -6.93 -5.01 -7.40
C ILE A 138 -5.47 -4.86 -6.94
N THR A 139 -4.60 -5.72 -7.45
CA THR A 139 -3.17 -5.73 -7.09
C THR A 139 -2.37 -4.75 -7.95
N GLU A 140 -1.13 -4.47 -7.53
CA GLU A 140 -0.21 -3.65 -8.32
C GLU A 140 0.03 -4.22 -9.72
N GLU A 141 0.14 -5.56 -9.85
CA GLU A 141 0.32 -6.24 -11.14
C GLU A 141 -0.87 -6.00 -12.08
N MET A 142 -2.09 -6.05 -11.55
CA MET A 142 -3.29 -5.76 -12.32
C MET A 142 -3.31 -4.30 -12.80
N ILE A 143 -2.91 -3.36 -11.95
CA ILE A 143 -2.82 -1.93 -12.30
C ILE A 143 -1.80 -1.72 -13.44
N ARG A 144 -0.64 -2.37 -13.32
CA ARG A 144 0.42 -2.30 -14.35
C ARG A 144 -0.01 -2.95 -15.66
N ALA A 145 -0.73 -4.07 -15.62
CA ALA A 145 -1.14 -4.83 -16.80
C ALA A 145 -2.01 -4.02 -17.77
N ILE A 146 -2.84 -3.11 -17.26
CA ILE A 146 -3.69 -2.24 -18.10
C ILE A 146 -3.06 -0.90 -18.43
N HIS A 147 -1.84 -0.63 -17.94
CA HIS A 147 -1.20 0.68 -18.09
C HIS A 147 -2.12 1.84 -17.68
N ALA A 148 -2.81 1.69 -16.56
CA ALA A 148 -3.73 2.68 -16.02
C ALA A 148 -3.01 4.02 -15.78
N ARG A 149 -3.65 5.13 -16.13
CA ARG A 149 -3.11 6.48 -15.98
C ARG A 149 -3.60 7.17 -14.70
N CYS A 150 -4.78 6.79 -14.24
CA CYS A 150 -5.41 7.34 -13.04
C CYS A 150 -6.28 6.29 -12.35
N LEU A 151 -6.71 6.58 -11.14
CA LEU A 151 -7.55 5.69 -10.33
C LEU A 151 -8.85 5.29 -11.06
N ARG A 152 -9.47 6.23 -11.78
CA ARG A 152 -10.70 5.96 -12.56
C ARG A 152 -10.50 4.84 -13.58
N ASP A 153 -9.37 4.84 -14.32
CA ASP A 153 -9.10 3.82 -15.35
C ASP A 153 -9.05 2.42 -14.72
N VAL A 154 -8.41 2.30 -13.55
CA VAL A 154 -8.30 1.05 -12.79
C VAL A 154 -9.67 0.54 -12.35
N LEU A 155 -10.48 1.43 -11.77
CA LEU A 155 -11.79 1.06 -11.23
C LEU A 155 -12.77 0.63 -12.33
N ILE A 156 -12.78 1.31 -13.46
CA ILE A 156 -13.61 0.94 -14.61
C ILE A 156 -13.21 -0.44 -15.17
N ALA A 157 -11.92 -0.73 -15.21
CA ALA A 157 -11.42 -1.98 -15.77
C ALA A 157 -11.75 -3.21 -14.91
N TYR A 158 -11.69 -3.07 -13.58
CA TYR A 158 -11.71 -4.23 -12.69
C TYR A 158 -12.92 -4.32 -11.77
N VAL A 159 -13.67 -3.24 -11.57
CA VAL A 159 -14.78 -3.26 -10.60
C VAL A 159 -16.13 -3.42 -11.32
N PRO A 160 -16.78 -4.59 -11.18
CA PRO A 160 -18.09 -4.81 -11.78
C PRO A 160 -19.12 -3.79 -11.28
N GLY A 161 -19.81 -3.15 -12.23
CA GLY A 161 -20.86 -2.17 -11.95
C GLY A 161 -20.35 -0.74 -11.77
N ILE A 162 -19.04 -0.50 -11.86
CA ILE A 162 -18.50 0.86 -11.98
C ILE A 162 -18.48 1.27 -13.45
N SER A 163 -18.93 2.50 -13.69
CA SER A 163 -18.82 3.16 -14.99
C SER A 163 -18.25 4.56 -14.81
N GLY A 164 -17.43 4.98 -15.78
CA GLY A 164 -16.85 6.32 -15.79
C GLY A 164 -17.78 7.32 -16.42
N LEU A 165 -17.91 8.46 -15.78
CA LEU A 165 -18.64 9.60 -16.28
C LEU A 165 -17.73 10.82 -16.35
N SER A 166 -18.03 11.75 -17.22
CA SER A 166 -17.36 13.04 -17.28
C SER A 166 -18.45 14.11 -17.23
N SER A 167 -18.46 14.89 -16.20
CA SER A 167 -19.37 16.00 -16.02
C SER A 167 -18.59 17.22 -15.56
N ASN A 168 -18.85 18.36 -16.18
CA ASN A 168 -18.18 19.63 -15.83
C ASN A 168 -16.64 19.53 -15.74
N GLU A 169 -16.02 18.77 -16.67
CA GLU A 169 -14.58 18.55 -16.72
C GLU A 169 -14.05 17.69 -15.55
N GLU A 170 -14.92 17.11 -14.76
CA GLU A 170 -14.54 16.18 -13.69
C GLU A 170 -14.61 14.73 -14.13
N MET A 171 -13.64 13.96 -13.68
CA MET A 171 -13.63 12.51 -13.82
C MET A 171 -14.42 11.90 -12.67
N ASN A 172 -15.63 11.45 -12.96
CA ASN A 172 -16.53 10.88 -11.97
C ASN A 172 -16.79 9.40 -12.22
N LEU A 173 -17.31 8.73 -11.21
CA LEU A 173 -17.69 7.34 -11.21
C LEU A 173 -19.17 7.20 -10.87
N ALA A 174 -19.83 6.28 -11.52
CA ALA A 174 -21.14 5.78 -11.12
C ALA A 174 -21.03 4.33 -10.66
N MET A 175 -21.70 3.97 -9.58
CA MET A 175 -21.81 2.58 -9.13
C MET A 175 -23.22 2.08 -9.37
N ARG A 176 -23.38 1.03 -10.22
CA ARG A 176 -24.68 0.45 -10.61
C ARG A 176 -25.68 1.51 -11.10
N GLY A 177 -25.20 2.50 -11.86
CA GLY A 177 -26.01 3.60 -12.40
C GLY A 177 -26.32 4.73 -11.40
N VAL A 178 -25.93 4.61 -10.14
CA VAL A 178 -26.05 5.69 -9.15
C VAL A 178 -24.89 6.65 -9.33
N TYR A 179 -25.19 7.88 -9.60
CA TYR A 179 -24.26 8.95 -9.92
C TYR A 179 -24.54 10.20 -9.09
N SER A 180 -23.49 10.90 -8.72
CA SER A 180 -23.52 12.23 -8.14
C SER A 180 -22.44 13.09 -8.82
N PRO A 181 -22.72 14.36 -9.17
CA PRO A 181 -21.77 15.23 -9.87
C PRO A 181 -20.44 15.41 -9.16
N GLU A 182 -20.41 15.39 -7.83
CA GLU A 182 -19.25 15.65 -7.01
C GLU A 182 -18.64 14.39 -6.37
N GLN A 183 -19.03 13.19 -6.83
CA GLN A 183 -18.56 11.90 -6.33
C GLN A 183 -18.88 11.64 -4.85
N GLU A 184 -19.93 12.23 -4.31
CA GLU A 184 -20.27 12.20 -2.88
C GLU A 184 -20.93 10.89 -2.39
N ASN A 185 -21.21 9.94 -3.30
CA ASN A 185 -21.86 8.66 -3.00
C ASN A 185 -20.85 7.49 -2.87
N ILE A 186 -19.58 7.74 -3.18
CA ILE A 186 -18.50 6.76 -3.09
C ILE A 186 -17.44 7.31 -2.16
N LEU A 187 -17.16 6.58 -1.10
CA LEU A 187 -16.05 6.91 -0.21
C LEU A 187 -14.73 6.45 -0.82
N ILE A 188 -13.78 7.35 -0.96
CA ILE A 188 -12.41 7.03 -1.35
C ILE A 188 -11.50 7.29 -0.15
N MET A 189 -10.69 6.30 0.20
CA MET A 189 -9.73 6.35 1.31
C MET A 189 -8.33 6.02 0.82
N GLN A 190 -7.35 6.46 1.58
CA GLN A 190 -5.96 6.03 1.47
C GLN A 190 -5.51 5.54 2.84
N ASP A 191 -5.05 4.29 2.93
CA ASP A 191 -4.65 3.63 4.18
C ASP A 191 -5.71 3.80 5.30
N GLY A 192 -7.00 3.70 4.94
CA GLY A 192 -8.13 3.92 5.85
C GLY A 192 -8.47 5.38 6.13
N GLN A 193 -7.69 6.35 5.65
CA GLN A 193 -7.96 7.78 5.82
C GLN A 193 -8.82 8.31 4.67
N ARG A 194 -9.90 9.00 5.01
CA ARG A 194 -10.84 9.57 4.05
C ARG A 194 -10.18 10.63 3.19
N LEU A 195 -10.29 10.52 1.86
CA LEU A 195 -9.86 11.52 0.88
C LEU A 195 -10.98 12.48 0.47
N ASN A 196 -12.24 12.05 0.57
CA ASN A 196 -13.36 12.94 0.28
C ASN A 196 -13.35 14.16 1.19
N SER A 197 -13.58 15.33 0.64
CA SER A 197 -13.72 16.58 1.38
C SER A 197 -14.73 16.46 2.53
N TYR A 198 -14.41 16.96 3.70
CA TYR A 198 -15.36 16.99 4.82
C TYR A 198 -16.46 18.04 4.64
N ILE A 199 -16.27 19.01 3.75
CA ILE A 199 -17.23 20.11 3.50
C ILE A 199 -18.20 19.72 2.39
N THR A 200 -17.66 19.25 1.25
CA THR A 200 -18.46 18.99 0.04
C THR A 200 -18.69 17.50 -0.20
N ASN A 201 -18.04 16.62 0.56
CA ASN A 201 -17.96 15.17 0.31
C ASN A 201 -17.33 14.80 -1.05
N ALA A 202 -16.88 15.77 -1.81
CA ALA A 202 -16.31 15.58 -3.12
C ALA A 202 -14.93 14.94 -3.09
N VAL A 203 -14.63 14.13 -4.08
CA VAL A 203 -13.30 13.60 -4.38
C VAL A 203 -13.21 13.32 -5.86
N SER A 204 -12.04 13.48 -6.47
CA SER A 204 -11.85 13.17 -7.89
C SER A 204 -10.88 11.98 -8.04
N PRO A 205 -11.31 10.89 -8.70
CA PRO A 205 -10.46 9.72 -8.94
C PRO A 205 -9.55 9.93 -10.17
N ASP A 206 -8.93 11.09 -10.23
CA ASP A 206 -8.13 11.56 -11.36
C ASP A 206 -6.60 11.43 -11.12
N TYR A 207 -5.82 12.22 -11.85
CA TYR A 207 -4.37 12.24 -11.79
C TYR A 207 -3.79 12.83 -10.48
N GLY A 208 -4.63 13.38 -9.61
CA GLY A 208 -4.22 13.87 -8.29
C GLY A 208 -3.87 12.75 -7.31
N ILE A 209 -4.22 11.50 -7.65
CA ILE A 209 -3.88 10.31 -6.87
C ILE A 209 -2.90 9.47 -7.68
N SER A 210 -1.63 9.44 -7.27
CA SER A 210 -0.60 8.66 -7.95
C SER A 210 -0.83 7.16 -7.77
N LEU A 211 -0.76 6.41 -8.87
CA LEU A 211 -0.79 4.95 -8.85
C LEU A 211 0.56 4.32 -8.51
N ALA A 212 1.66 5.06 -8.60
CA ALA A 212 2.99 4.55 -8.32
C ALA A 212 3.17 4.11 -6.86
N LYS A 213 2.52 4.82 -5.92
CA LYS A 213 2.53 4.50 -4.49
C LYS A 213 1.63 3.35 -4.08
N VAL A 214 0.75 2.88 -4.99
CA VAL A 214 -0.31 1.92 -4.67
C VAL A 214 0.24 0.50 -4.61
N LYS A 215 -0.05 -0.20 -3.52
CA LYS A 215 0.20 -1.64 -3.34
C LYS A 215 -0.99 -2.45 -3.80
N GLN A 216 -2.18 -2.09 -3.33
CA GLN A 216 -3.46 -2.70 -3.72
C GLN A 216 -4.60 -1.70 -3.56
N ILE A 217 -5.72 -1.98 -4.23
CA ILE A 217 -6.96 -1.23 -4.07
C ILE A 217 -8.04 -2.23 -3.66
N GLU A 218 -8.71 -1.94 -2.55
CA GLU A 218 -9.81 -2.72 -2.01
C GLU A 218 -11.12 -1.99 -2.32
N VAL A 219 -12.04 -2.62 -3.03
CA VAL A 219 -13.32 -2.02 -3.38
C VAL A 219 -14.47 -2.83 -2.80
N LEU A 220 -15.08 -2.29 -1.75
CA LEU A 220 -16.29 -2.80 -1.17
C LEU A 220 -17.48 -2.35 -2.01
N ARG A 221 -18.22 -3.31 -2.58
CA ARG A 221 -19.32 -3.03 -3.53
C ARG A 221 -20.67 -3.13 -2.84
N GLY A 222 -21.12 -2.05 -2.25
CA GLY A 222 -22.41 -1.97 -1.57
C GLY A 222 -22.46 -0.86 -0.54
N PRO A 223 -23.60 -0.69 0.13
CA PRO A 223 -23.74 0.29 1.18
C PRO A 223 -22.89 -0.12 2.40
N ALA A 224 -22.07 0.80 2.88
CA ALA A 224 -21.22 0.64 4.05
C ALA A 224 -21.32 1.84 5.00
N SER A 225 -22.41 2.57 4.91
CA SER A 225 -22.63 3.79 5.70
C SER A 225 -22.67 3.55 7.21
N SER A 226 -23.03 2.34 7.67
CA SER A 226 -22.98 1.95 9.07
C SER A 226 -21.56 1.90 9.66
N LEU A 227 -20.55 1.63 8.80
CA LEU A 227 -19.14 1.55 9.21
C LEU A 227 -18.37 2.84 8.90
N TYR A 228 -18.69 3.47 7.79
CA TYR A 228 -17.89 4.55 7.20
C TYR A 228 -18.62 5.88 7.03
N GLY A 229 -19.88 5.97 7.49
CA GLY A 229 -20.66 7.20 7.41
C GLY A 229 -21.35 7.45 6.07
N SER A 230 -22.01 8.62 5.96
CA SER A 230 -22.99 8.93 4.91
C SER A 230 -22.45 8.89 3.46
N VAL A 231 -21.16 9.08 3.25
CA VAL A 231 -20.56 9.07 1.89
C VAL A 231 -20.43 7.65 1.34
N ALA A 232 -20.38 6.63 2.19
CA ALA A 232 -20.26 5.24 1.77
C ALA A 232 -21.63 4.63 1.39
N LEU A 233 -22.35 5.27 0.46
CA LEU A 233 -23.68 4.85 0.05
C LEU A 233 -23.66 3.71 -0.96
N THR A 234 -22.75 3.75 -1.93
CA THR A 234 -22.74 2.80 -3.04
C THR A 234 -21.48 1.95 -3.10
N ALA A 235 -20.36 2.47 -2.67
CA ALA A 235 -19.09 1.76 -2.57
C ALA A 235 -18.12 2.46 -1.61
N VAL A 236 -17.15 1.68 -1.12
CA VAL A 236 -15.95 2.17 -0.44
C VAL A 236 -14.73 1.69 -1.21
N ILE A 237 -13.83 2.61 -1.52
CA ILE A 237 -12.58 2.35 -2.22
C ILE A 237 -11.45 2.70 -1.28
N ASN A 238 -10.66 1.72 -0.86
CA ASN A 238 -9.48 1.94 -0.03
C ASN A 238 -8.21 1.69 -0.84
N ILE A 239 -7.41 2.71 -0.97
CA ILE A 239 -6.11 2.68 -1.63
C ILE A 239 -5.07 2.34 -0.56
N VAL A 240 -4.53 1.15 -0.60
CA VAL A 240 -3.45 0.73 0.30
C VAL A 240 -2.12 1.12 -0.33
N THR A 241 -1.34 1.94 0.38
CA THR A 241 -0.03 2.36 -0.11
C THR A 241 1.03 1.31 0.17
N LYS A 242 2.11 1.37 -0.60
CA LYS A 242 3.31 0.57 -0.39
C LYS A 242 3.95 0.90 0.95
N ASP A 243 4.68 -0.07 1.48
CA ASP A 243 5.57 0.08 2.62
C ASP A 243 7.02 0.19 2.14
N GLY A 244 7.94 0.56 3.02
CA GLY A 244 9.36 0.69 2.68
C GLY A 244 9.97 -0.59 2.12
N VAL A 245 9.50 -1.74 2.60
CA VAL A 245 9.90 -3.07 2.11
C VAL A 245 9.48 -3.31 0.65
N ASP A 246 8.35 -2.77 0.20
CA ASP A 246 7.84 -2.97 -1.16
C ASP A 246 8.66 -2.18 -2.21
N VAL A 247 9.34 -1.10 -1.79
CA VAL A 247 10.02 -0.15 -2.69
C VAL A 247 11.51 -0.48 -2.94
N ARG A 248 12.13 -1.33 -2.14
CA ARG A 248 13.53 -1.80 -2.33
C ARG A 248 14.52 -0.69 -2.66
N ASN A 249 14.80 0.18 -1.69
CA ASN A 249 15.72 1.33 -1.76
C ASN A 249 15.21 2.52 -2.59
N GLY A 250 14.51 2.32 -3.66
CA GLY A 250 13.90 3.39 -4.43
C GLY A 250 13.68 3.04 -5.89
N SER A 251 12.75 3.76 -6.51
CA SER A 251 12.48 3.70 -7.94
C SER A 251 12.17 5.09 -8.49
N ILE A 252 12.56 5.31 -9.73
CA ILE A 252 12.23 6.51 -10.49
C ILE A 252 11.58 6.03 -11.78
N SER A 253 10.42 6.58 -12.11
CA SER A 253 9.78 6.37 -13.40
C SER A 253 9.50 7.72 -14.08
N VAL A 254 9.67 7.77 -15.37
CA VAL A 254 9.33 8.93 -16.20
C VAL A 254 8.57 8.43 -17.41
N SER A 255 7.43 9.02 -17.69
CA SER A 255 6.63 8.70 -18.86
C SER A 255 6.22 9.95 -19.63
N ALA A 256 6.13 9.80 -20.94
CA ALA A 256 5.66 10.84 -21.83
C ALA A 256 4.56 10.27 -22.74
N GLY A 257 3.59 11.07 -23.05
CA GLY A 257 2.47 10.68 -23.91
C GLY A 257 2.09 11.76 -24.91
N ASN A 258 1.05 11.48 -25.66
CA ASN A 258 0.48 12.46 -26.58
C ASN A 258 -0.13 13.64 -25.82
N ARG A 259 -0.46 14.72 -26.51
CA ARG A 259 -1.07 15.94 -25.92
C ARG A 259 -0.25 16.56 -24.78
N GLY A 260 1.10 16.42 -24.87
CA GLY A 260 2.03 16.98 -23.87
C GLY A 260 1.93 16.34 -22.49
N GLN A 261 1.48 15.10 -22.41
CA GLN A 261 1.48 14.34 -21.16
C GLN A 261 2.91 14.04 -20.73
N LEU A 262 3.22 14.39 -19.50
CA LEU A 262 4.47 14.06 -18.81
C LEU A 262 4.09 13.61 -17.40
N ALA A 263 4.65 12.48 -16.97
CA ALA A 263 4.56 12.04 -15.60
C ALA A 263 5.94 11.62 -15.09
N ALA A 264 6.20 11.89 -13.83
CA ALA A 264 7.41 11.48 -13.15
C ALA A 264 7.05 11.03 -11.73
N ASP A 265 7.52 9.85 -11.35
CA ASP A 265 7.32 9.30 -10.02
C ASP A 265 8.67 8.98 -9.38
N LEU A 266 8.81 9.34 -8.13
CA LEU A 266 9.92 8.98 -7.26
C LEU A 266 9.34 8.24 -6.05
N LEU A 267 9.84 7.04 -5.83
CA LEU A 267 9.56 6.27 -4.61
C LEU A 267 10.87 5.99 -3.89
N LEU A 268 10.89 6.17 -2.61
CA LEU A 268 12.00 5.84 -1.73
C LEU A 268 11.49 4.93 -0.63
N GLY A 269 12.15 3.82 -0.40
CA GLY A 269 11.78 2.86 0.63
C GLY A 269 12.99 2.37 1.37
N LYS A 270 12.84 2.19 2.67
CA LYS A 270 13.83 1.55 3.53
C LYS A 270 13.11 0.74 4.59
N HIS A 271 13.49 -0.51 4.68
CA HIS A 271 13.02 -1.40 5.74
C HIS A 271 14.22 -1.87 6.56
N ASP A 272 14.09 -1.82 7.88
CA ASP A 272 15.06 -2.32 8.83
C ASP A 272 14.26 -2.94 10.00
N MET A 273 14.91 -3.77 10.84
CA MET A 273 14.27 -4.50 11.94
C MET A 273 13.42 -3.65 12.89
N ASN A 274 13.73 -2.36 13.01
CA ASN A 274 13.06 -1.45 13.93
C ASN A 274 12.25 -0.33 13.22
N MET A 275 12.37 -0.21 11.89
CA MET A 275 11.81 0.92 11.18
C MET A 275 11.46 0.53 9.74
N ASP A 276 10.25 0.86 9.34
CA ASP A 276 9.82 0.88 7.95
C ASP A 276 9.59 2.32 7.52
N PHE A 277 10.19 2.72 6.40
CA PHE A 277 10.12 4.08 5.86
C PHE A 277 9.78 4.01 4.38
N MET A 278 8.76 4.76 3.98
CA MET A 278 8.38 4.96 2.59
C MET A 278 8.12 6.44 2.33
N ALA A 279 8.65 6.96 1.24
CA ALA A 279 8.33 8.29 0.75
C ALA A 279 8.03 8.24 -0.75
N TRP A 280 7.11 9.08 -1.20
CA TRP A 280 6.77 9.19 -2.60
C TRP A 280 6.62 10.63 -3.02
N PHE A 281 6.91 10.89 -4.28
CA PHE A 281 6.63 12.15 -4.93
C PHE A 281 6.32 11.91 -6.40
N SER A 282 5.16 12.36 -6.83
CA SER A 282 4.66 12.17 -8.20
C SER A 282 4.24 13.50 -8.79
N LEU A 283 4.59 13.70 -10.05
CA LEU A 283 4.22 14.85 -10.85
C LEU A 283 3.49 14.37 -12.10
N TYR A 284 2.39 15.01 -12.41
CA TYR A 284 1.68 14.82 -13.67
C TYR A 284 1.38 16.16 -14.31
N ARG A 285 1.59 16.27 -15.62
CA ARG A 285 1.24 17.43 -16.43
C ARG A 285 0.73 16.96 -17.79
N ALA A 286 -0.29 17.62 -18.30
CA ALA A 286 -0.68 17.54 -19.70
C ALA A 286 -0.93 18.96 -20.24
N THR A 287 -0.65 19.22 -21.51
CA THR A 287 -1.03 20.47 -22.14
C THR A 287 -2.50 20.45 -22.60
N GLY A 288 -3.09 19.26 -22.67
CA GLY A 288 -4.44 19.07 -23.13
C GLY A 288 -4.56 19.22 -24.66
N GLU A 289 -5.78 19.37 -25.12
CA GLU A 289 -6.07 19.63 -26.51
C GLU A 289 -6.97 20.83 -26.70
N SER A 290 -6.89 21.47 -27.85
CA SER A 290 -7.85 22.50 -28.24
C SER A 290 -9.07 21.86 -28.86
N VAL A 291 -10.23 22.14 -28.31
CA VAL A 291 -11.51 21.62 -28.78
C VAL A 291 -12.34 22.78 -29.36
N PHE A 292 -12.93 22.55 -30.51
CA PHE A 292 -13.88 23.47 -31.10
C PHE A 292 -15.31 23.02 -30.76
N VAL A 293 -16.05 23.85 -30.06
CA VAL A 293 -17.41 23.56 -29.66
C VAL A 293 -18.35 24.49 -30.40
N PRO A 294 -19.43 24.01 -31.08
CA PRO A 294 -20.40 24.87 -31.71
C PRO A 294 -21.04 25.83 -30.73
N ALA A 295 -21.13 27.09 -31.08
CA ALA A 295 -21.68 28.16 -30.23
C ALA A 295 -23.12 27.91 -29.80
N GLU A 296 -23.90 27.20 -30.64
CA GLU A 296 -25.29 26.80 -30.36
C GLU A 296 -25.44 25.94 -29.09
N LYS A 297 -24.39 25.21 -28.71
CA LYS A 297 -24.40 24.37 -27.51
C LYS A 297 -23.95 25.08 -26.25
N GLN A 298 -23.48 26.32 -26.36
CA GLN A 298 -22.92 27.06 -25.23
C GLN A 298 -23.69 28.34 -24.84
N TYR A 299 -24.94 28.49 -25.25
CA TYR A 299 -25.83 29.58 -24.82
C TYR A 299 -25.22 30.96 -24.64
N ALA A 300 -25.72 31.94 -25.36
CA ALA A 300 -25.68 33.38 -25.07
C ALA A 300 -24.37 34.06 -24.63
N LEU A 301 -23.36 33.34 -24.12
CA LEU A 301 -22.11 33.93 -23.66
C LEU A 301 -21.12 34.28 -24.79
N TYR A 302 -21.27 33.64 -25.96
CA TYR A 302 -20.37 33.87 -27.10
C TYR A 302 -21.13 33.90 -28.44
N PRO A 303 -21.74 35.00 -28.79
CA PRO A 303 -22.69 35.06 -29.93
C PRO A 303 -22.04 35.28 -31.30
N ARG A 304 -20.69 35.34 -31.43
CA ARG A 304 -20.15 35.94 -32.66
C ARG A 304 -19.56 35.01 -33.69
N ASP A 305 -19.03 33.83 -33.33
CA ASP A 305 -18.17 33.09 -34.29
C ASP A 305 -18.64 31.67 -34.62
N GLY A 306 -19.79 31.22 -34.16
CA GLY A 306 -20.29 29.86 -34.41
C GLY A 306 -19.52 28.73 -33.74
N PHE A 307 -18.28 28.99 -33.29
CA PHE A 307 -17.43 28.03 -32.61
C PHE A 307 -16.64 28.70 -31.51
N ILE A 308 -16.43 27.98 -30.41
CA ILE A 308 -15.56 28.38 -29.28
C ILE A 308 -14.39 27.43 -29.24
N ARG A 309 -13.19 27.97 -29.22
CA ARG A 309 -11.97 27.22 -29.02
C ARG A 309 -11.70 27.14 -27.53
N LEU A 310 -11.60 25.89 -27.02
CA LEU A 310 -11.22 25.59 -25.67
C LEU A 310 -9.79 25.08 -25.69
N ASP A 311 -8.87 25.87 -25.20
CA ASP A 311 -7.47 25.46 -25.05
C ASP A 311 -7.28 24.79 -23.68
N ASN A 312 -6.42 23.78 -23.64
CA ASN A 312 -6.12 23.02 -22.42
C ASN A 312 -7.32 22.30 -21.78
N TYR A 313 -8.27 21.87 -22.60
CA TYR A 313 -9.49 21.21 -22.15
C TYR A 313 -9.27 20.00 -21.24
N SER A 314 -8.16 19.30 -21.35
CA SER A 314 -7.79 18.16 -20.49
C SER A 314 -6.43 18.34 -19.81
N GLY A 315 -5.97 19.57 -19.66
CA GLY A 315 -4.68 19.87 -19.06
C GLY A 315 -4.72 19.86 -17.55
N PHE A 316 -4.03 18.91 -16.93
CA PHE A 316 -3.95 18.76 -15.49
C PHE A 316 -2.51 18.84 -15.01
N PRO A 317 -2.06 19.92 -14.35
CA PRO A 317 -0.94 19.80 -13.43
C PRO A 317 -1.45 19.16 -12.13
N ALA A 318 -0.83 18.06 -11.75
CA ALA A 318 -1.11 17.37 -10.50
C ALA A 318 0.18 16.96 -9.80
N MET A 319 0.17 16.98 -8.49
CA MET A 319 1.27 16.55 -7.62
C MET A 319 0.70 15.70 -6.48
N ASP A 320 1.40 14.64 -6.15
CA ASP A 320 1.07 13.76 -5.03
C ASP A 320 2.37 13.40 -4.31
N GLY A 321 2.44 13.66 -3.03
CA GLY A 321 3.63 13.38 -2.25
C GLY A 321 3.30 13.02 -0.81
N GLY A 322 4.17 12.26 -0.19
CA GLY A 322 3.98 11.89 1.20
C GLY A 322 5.10 11.04 1.77
N ILE A 323 4.96 10.78 3.06
CA ILE A 323 5.89 10.00 3.85
C ILE A 323 5.09 9.10 4.78
N LYS A 324 5.52 7.86 4.89
CA LYS A 324 5.01 6.87 5.84
C LYS A 324 6.19 6.32 6.63
N LEU A 325 6.11 6.38 7.94
CA LEU A 325 7.13 5.91 8.86
C LEU A 325 6.48 5.05 9.93
N GLN A 326 6.91 3.82 10.05
CA GLN A 326 6.50 2.92 11.10
C GLN A 326 7.71 2.52 11.96
N ARG A 327 7.56 2.64 13.27
CA ARG A 327 8.56 2.22 14.24
C ARG A 327 7.88 1.53 15.42
N GLY A 328 7.99 0.22 15.51
CA GLY A 328 7.25 -0.58 16.48
C GLY A 328 5.74 -0.36 16.32
N ASN A 329 5.07 0.10 17.37
CA ASN A 329 3.63 0.38 17.36
C ASN A 329 3.27 1.83 16.93
N LEU A 330 4.27 2.65 16.60
CA LEU A 330 4.05 4.03 16.16
C LEU A 330 4.03 4.08 14.63
N LEU A 331 2.92 4.54 14.07
CA LEU A 331 2.76 4.85 12.65
C LEU A 331 2.61 6.37 12.50
N PHE A 332 3.50 6.97 11.72
CA PHE A 332 3.38 8.34 11.24
C PHE A 332 3.13 8.32 9.73
N SER A 333 2.08 8.99 9.29
CA SER A 333 1.75 9.13 7.88
C SER A 333 1.41 10.59 7.58
N PHE A 334 2.05 11.11 6.54
CA PHE A 334 1.76 12.43 5.99
C PHE A 334 1.59 12.30 4.49
N SER A 335 0.52 12.85 3.93
CA SER A 335 0.32 12.91 2.48
C SER A 335 -0.23 14.28 2.06
N MET A 336 0.17 14.71 0.89
CA MET A 336 -0.28 15.96 0.27
C MET A 336 -0.53 15.69 -1.20
N ASN A 337 -1.71 16.07 -1.67
CA ASN A 337 -2.01 16.07 -3.09
C ASN A 337 -2.45 17.46 -3.56
N TYR A 338 -2.13 17.75 -4.79
CA TYR A 338 -2.54 18.95 -5.50
C TYR A 338 -2.93 18.60 -6.90
N ALA A 339 -4.10 19.04 -7.32
CA ALA A 339 -4.54 18.95 -8.71
C ALA A 339 -5.19 20.27 -9.13
N LYS A 340 -4.76 20.80 -10.26
CA LYS A 340 -5.39 21.94 -10.87
C LYS A 340 -6.20 21.48 -12.06
N LYS A 341 -7.50 21.80 -12.07
CA LYS A 341 -8.37 21.55 -13.21
C LYS A 341 -8.44 22.80 -14.05
N GLY A 342 -8.35 22.63 -15.36
CA GLY A 342 -8.63 23.72 -16.30
C GLY A 342 -10.13 23.83 -16.47
N ASN A 343 -10.77 24.79 -15.82
CA ASN A 343 -12.19 25.05 -16.00
C ASN A 343 -12.41 26.23 -16.92
N LEU A 344 -13.44 26.15 -17.72
CA LEU A 344 -13.94 27.27 -18.53
C LEU A 344 -14.40 28.46 -17.66
N ILE A 345 -14.76 28.26 -16.41
CA ILE A 345 -15.46 29.25 -15.60
C ILE A 345 -14.87 29.47 -14.19
N ALA A 346 -14.10 28.60 -13.61
CA ALA A 346 -13.46 28.87 -12.31
C ALA A 346 -12.37 27.85 -11.95
N CYS A 347 -11.27 28.35 -11.35
CA CYS A 347 -10.22 27.53 -10.77
C CYS A 347 -10.57 27.17 -9.32
N GLY A 348 -10.71 25.90 -9.01
CA GLY A 348 -10.67 25.39 -7.65
C GLY A 348 -9.32 24.69 -7.39
N SER A 349 -8.61 25.11 -6.38
CA SER A 349 -7.43 24.38 -5.90
C SER A 349 -7.82 23.69 -4.59
N PHE A 350 -7.61 22.39 -4.50
CA PHE A 350 -7.84 21.62 -3.27
C PHE A 350 -6.51 21.21 -2.67
N PHE A 351 -6.30 21.56 -1.41
CA PHE A 351 -5.22 21.04 -0.59
C PHE A 351 -5.84 20.11 0.45
N SER A 352 -5.35 18.90 0.53
CA SER A 352 -5.64 17.99 1.63
C SER A 352 -4.33 17.73 2.38
N ILE A 353 -4.26 18.17 3.63
CA ILE A 353 -3.17 17.85 4.55
C ILE A 353 -3.77 16.95 5.60
N PHE A 354 -3.20 15.75 5.76
CA PHE A 354 -3.53 14.82 6.83
C PHE A 354 -2.31 14.70 7.75
N LEU A 355 -2.49 14.96 9.01
CA LEU A 355 -1.54 14.76 10.09
C LEU A 355 -1.95 13.57 10.92
#